data_25a11294fb5b9a49186d1a09903de58b
#
_entry.id   25a11294fb5b9a49186d1a09903de58b
#
_cell.length_a   1.000
_cell.length_b   1.000
_cell.length_c   1.000
_cell.angle_alpha   90.00
_cell.angle_beta   90.00
_cell.angle_gamma   90.00
#
_symmetry.space_group_name_H-M   'P 1'
#
loop_
_entity.id
_entity.type
_entity.pdbx_description
1 polymer ?
#
loop_
_entity_poly.entity_id
_entity_poly.type
_entity_poly.pdbx_seq_one_letter_code
_entity_poly.pdbx_strand_id
1 'polypeptide(L)'
;LLSYGQVLKIANQAENFTAYKSIQPIEIIKILKQQEYQTAVGQLTSGQKIYLNWQAKTPLQLNATYQAELNLRPISGRSNIGNFDRQRWYFANDIDGLATVRKAEFAHANYLPLRTQWLNRTYQQTETLKTQGLLLALAFGERAWLKPEHWQIFQQTTTAHLIAISGLHIALAFGFGFWFAKLGQWLMLRTKCRYDFVQQISFSYLLPHLMGFAFALSYSYLAGFTIPTVRAIVAISLVLLCQFARRHYTPSQFWWRIVAILLILDPITVLSDSFWLSILAVASLILWYRYFPLKQFEWLIPHWLNRPFFK
;
A
#
# COMPACT_ATOMS: atom_id res chain seq x y z
N LEU A 1 -22.27 -4.11 -10.95
CA LEU A 1 -22.73 -5.45 -10.55
C LEU A 1 -21.72 -6.15 -9.62
N LEU A 2 -20.42 -6.16 -9.96
CA LEU A 2 -19.38 -6.73 -9.10
C LEU A 2 -19.29 -6.03 -7.73
N SER A 3 -19.39 -4.70 -7.72
CA SER A 3 -19.33 -3.87 -6.51
C SER A 3 -20.53 -4.09 -5.57
N TYR A 4 -21.73 -4.23 -6.14
CA TYR A 4 -22.94 -4.51 -5.36
C TYR A 4 -22.88 -5.92 -4.73
N GLY A 5 -22.34 -6.88 -5.47
CA GLY A 5 -22.10 -8.23 -4.96
C GLY A 5 -21.12 -8.28 -3.79
N GLN A 6 -20.07 -7.46 -3.81
CA GLN A 6 -19.12 -7.36 -2.68
C GLN A 6 -19.74 -6.75 -1.43
N VAL A 7 -20.51 -5.66 -1.59
CA VAL A 7 -21.21 -5.02 -0.47
C VAL A 7 -22.25 -5.97 0.14
N LEU A 8 -23.04 -6.66 -0.69
CA LEU A 8 -24.00 -7.66 -0.23
C LEU A 8 -23.32 -8.84 0.46
N LYS A 9 -22.19 -9.30 -0.08
CA LYS A 9 -21.41 -10.39 0.53
C LYS A 9 -20.95 -10.02 1.93
N ILE A 10 -20.39 -8.82 2.11
CA ILE A 10 -19.91 -8.32 3.40
C ILE A 10 -21.07 -8.11 4.36
N ALA A 11 -22.20 -7.53 3.92
CA ALA A 11 -23.39 -7.36 4.73
C ALA A 11 -23.93 -8.71 5.21
N ASN A 12 -24.11 -9.68 4.31
CA ASN A 12 -24.58 -11.01 4.64
C ASN A 12 -23.59 -11.79 5.54
N GLN A 13 -22.28 -11.63 5.33
CA GLN A 13 -21.28 -12.26 6.19
C GLN A 13 -21.29 -11.68 7.59
N ALA A 14 -21.46 -10.36 7.73
CA ALA A 14 -21.54 -9.70 9.03
C ALA A 14 -22.82 -10.06 9.80
N GLU A 15 -23.97 -10.17 9.12
CA GLU A 15 -25.23 -10.57 9.73
C GLU A 15 -25.24 -12.05 10.16
N ASN A 16 -24.62 -12.94 9.38
CA ASN A 16 -24.58 -14.37 9.66
C ASN A 16 -23.45 -14.79 10.61
N PHE A 17 -22.60 -13.85 11.05
CA PHE A 17 -21.49 -14.16 11.94
C PHE A 17 -21.98 -14.22 13.39
N THR A 18 -22.21 -15.45 13.87
CA THR A 18 -22.65 -15.71 15.24
C THR A 18 -21.45 -15.86 16.19
N ALA A 19 -21.64 -15.47 17.46
CA ALA A 19 -20.60 -15.67 18.47
C ALA A 19 -20.53 -17.16 18.86
N TYR A 20 -19.36 -17.77 18.65
CA TYR A 20 -19.12 -19.16 19.04
C TYR A 20 -17.67 -19.41 19.43
N LYS A 21 -17.45 -20.46 20.19
CA LYS A 21 -16.12 -20.96 20.51
C LYS A 21 -15.78 -22.13 19.62
N SER A 22 -14.63 -22.12 19.01
CA SER A 22 -14.15 -23.25 18.19
C SER A 22 -12.66 -23.41 18.27
N ILE A 23 -12.21 -24.64 18.08
CA ILE A 23 -10.79 -24.94 17.87
C ILE A 23 -10.63 -25.18 16.37
N GLN A 24 -9.91 -24.31 15.72
CA GLN A 24 -9.69 -24.43 14.27
C GLN A 24 -8.37 -23.82 13.84
N PRO A 25 -7.82 -24.25 12.70
CA PRO A 25 -6.60 -23.67 12.17
C PRO A 25 -6.85 -22.25 11.68
N ILE A 26 -5.91 -21.38 11.98
CA ILE A 26 -5.90 -20.00 11.53
C ILE A 26 -4.52 -19.63 10.97
N GLU A 27 -4.52 -19.10 9.77
CA GLU A 27 -3.31 -18.60 9.11
C GLU A 27 -3.15 -17.11 9.39
N ILE A 28 -1.95 -16.68 9.82
CA ILE A 28 -1.67 -15.28 10.10
C ILE A 28 -1.26 -14.56 8.81
N ILE A 29 -2.14 -13.71 8.29
CA ILE A 29 -1.89 -12.93 7.07
C ILE A 29 -1.11 -11.66 7.35
N LYS A 30 -1.43 -10.97 8.45
CA LYS A 30 -0.85 -9.66 8.77
C LYS A 30 -0.72 -9.47 10.27
N ILE A 31 0.42 -8.96 10.71
CA ILE A 31 0.65 -8.57 12.10
C ILE A 31 0.46 -7.05 12.18
N LEU A 32 -0.44 -6.60 13.05
CA LEU A 32 -0.74 -5.18 13.24
C LEU A 32 0.05 -4.58 14.40
N LYS A 33 0.22 -5.35 15.47
CA LYS A 33 0.96 -4.95 16.66
C LYS A 33 1.62 -6.16 17.29
N GLN A 34 2.90 -6.03 17.64
CA GLN A 34 3.68 -7.09 18.24
C GLN A 34 4.30 -6.57 19.55
N GLN A 35 3.48 -6.49 20.58
CA GLN A 35 3.82 -6.07 21.94
C GLN A 35 3.25 -7.09 22.91
N GLU A 36 3.15 -6.75 24.18
CA GLU A 36 2.58 -7.60 25.23
C GLU A 36 1.18 -8.15 24.84
N TYR A 37 0.35 -7.29 24.21
CA TYR A 37 -0.86 -7.70 23.50
C TYR A 37 -0.61 -7.63 22.00
N GLN A 38 -0.61 -8.79 21.37
CA GLN A 38 -0.39 -8.90 19.94
C GLN A 38 -1.74 -8.78 19.21
N THR A 39 -1.77 -8.03 18.13
CA THR A 39 -2.94 -7.96 17.26
C THR A 39 -2.54 -8.34 15.83
N ALA A 40 -3.33 -9.20 15.23
CA ALA A 40 -3.08 -9.71 13.90
C ALA A 40 -4.38 -9.87 13.11
N VAL A 41 -4.27 -10.01 11.81
CA VAL A 41 -5.35 -10.47 10.93
C VAL A 41 -5.00 -11.89 10.51
N GLY A 42 -5.90 -12.81 10.82
CA GLY A 42 -5.79 -14.19 10.40
C GLY A 42 -6.91 -14.58 9.45
N GLN A 43 -6.68 -15.60 8.66
CA GLN A 43 -7.68 -16.21 7.78
C GLN A 43 -8.05 -17.60 8.29
N LEU A 44 -9.34 -17.84 8.39
CA LEU A 44 -9.87 -19.14 8.68
C LEU A 44 -9.89 -20.03 7.43
N THR A 45 -10.02 -21.34 7.61
CA THR A 45 -10.20 -22.29 6.49
C THR A 45 -11.44 -21.99 5.63
N SER A 46 -12.44 -21.30 6.20
CA SER A 46 -13.60 -20.80 5.46
C SER A 46 -13.30 -19.63 4.51
N GLY A 47 -12.08 -19.10 4.54
CA GLY A 47 -11.67 -17.92 3.78
C GLY A 47 -11.98 -16.57 4.47
N GLN A 48 -12.68 -16.59 5.61
CA GLN A 48 -13.03 -15.38 6.37
C GLN A 48 -11.81 -14.77 7.04
N LYS A 49 -11.70 -13.44 6.99
CA LYS A 49 -10.64 -12.69 7.65
C LYS A 49 -11.08 -12.22 9.02
N ILE A 50 -10.33 -12.59 10.03
CA ILE A 50 -10.64 -12.35 11.43
C ILE A 50 -9.58 -11.46 12.07
N TYR A 51 -10.02 -10.42 12.76
CA TYR A 51 -9.15 -9.61 13.61
C TYR A 51 -8.91 -10.32 14.93
N LEU A 52 -7.65 -10.61 15.21
CA LEU A 52 -7.21 -11.38 16.36
C LEU A 52 -6.66 -10.49 17.45
N ASN A 53 -7.14 -10.71 18.68
CA ASN A 53 -6.48 -10.26 19.90
C ASN A 53 -5.86 -11.48 20.57
N TRP A 54 -4.54 -11.42 20.75
CA TRP A 54 -3.79 -12.56 21.25
C TRP A 54 -2.75 -12.11 22.29
N GLN A 55 -2.81 -12.74 23.46
CA GLN A 55 -1.81 -12.60 24.49
C GLN A 55 -0.87 -13.81 24.40
N ALA A 56 0.08 -13.75 23.47
CA ALA A 56 1.07 -14.79 23.27
C ALA A 56 2.39 -14.43 23.94
N LYS A 57 3.04 -15.44 24.54
CA LYS A 57 4.39 -15.29 25.08
C LYS A 57 5.48 -15.22 24.00
N THR A 58 5.20 -15.80 22.84
CA THR A 58 6.10 -15.84 21.70
C THR A 58 5.62 -14.92 20.57
N PRO A 59 6.52 -14.29 19.81
CA PRO A 59 6.15 -13.45 18.68
C PRO A 59 5.44 -14.26 17.60
N LEU A 60 4.38 -13.68 17.03
CA LEU A 60 3.64 -14.26 15.91
C LEU A 60 4.51 -14.28 14.67
N GLN A 61 4.39 -15.35 13.89
CA GLN A 61 5.05 -15.47 12.59
C GLN A 61 4.03 -15.23 11.46
N LEU A 62 4.42 -14.43 10.47
CA LEU A 62 3.63 -14.22 9.25
C LEU A 62 3.56 -15.52 8.44
N ASN A 63 2.43 -15.76 7.80
CA ASN A 63 2.16 -16.95 6.98
C ASN A 63 2.34 -18.29 7.76
N ALA A 64 2.19 -18.25 9.06
CA ALA A 64 2.17 -19.44 9.90
C ALA A 64 0.71 -19.81 10.25
N THR A 65 0.44 -21.11 10.26
CA THR A 65 -0.83 -21.66 10.68
C THR A 65 -0.72 -22.11 12.13
N TYR A 66 -1.67 -21.69 12.94
CA TYR A 66 -1.80 -22.05 14.33
C TYR A 66 -3.11 -22.79 14.55
N GLN A 67 -3.09 -23.90 15.29
CA GLN A 67 -4.30 -24.53 15.80
C GLN A 67 -4.72 -23.76 17.05
N ALA A 68 -5.79 -22.99 16.95
CA ALA A 68 -6.16 -22.03 17.98
C ALA A 68 -7.57 -22.23 18.52
N GLU A 69 -7.71 -22.12 19.85
CA GLU A 69 -9.00 -21.98 20.53
C GLU A 69 -9.44 -20.52 20.42
N LEU A 70 -10.40 -20.27 19.53
CA LEU A 70 -10.91 -18.97 19.19
C LEU A 70 -12.25 -18.70 19.87
N ASN A 71 -12.37 -17.54 20.48
CA ASN A 71 -13.66 -16.98 20.90
C ASN A 71 -14.07 -15.94 19.86
N LEU A 72 -14.85 -16.38 18.89
CA LEU A 72 -15.31 -15.60 17.76
C LEU A 72 -16.47 -14.69 18.15
N ARG A 73 -16.49 -13.49 17.63
CA ARG A 73 -17.54 -12.49 17.87
C ARG A 73 -17.81 -11.69 16.59
N PRO A 74 -19.08 -11.29 16.38
CA PRO A 74 -19.39 -10.39 15.27
C PRO A 74 -18.67 -9.05 15.43
N ILE A 75 -18.53 -8.33 14.32
CA ILE A 75 -17.99 -6.99 14.34
C ILE A 75 -18.89 -6.09 15.15
N SER A 76 -18.37 -5.53 16.21
CA SER A 76 -19.03 -4.51 17.02
C SER A 76 -18.09 -3.35 17.29
N GLY A 77 -18.56 -2.15 17.08
CA GLY A 77 -17.85 -0.92 17.38
C GLY A 77 -18.63 -0.07 18.39
N ARG A 78 -17.92 0.60 19.29
CA ARG A 78 -18.51 1.67 20.10
C ARG A 78 -18.47 2.94 19.26
N SER A 79 -19.65 3.43 18.86
CA SER A 79 -19.77 4.68 18.10
C SER A 79 -19.96 5.82 19.10
N ASN A 80 -18.89 6.50 19.47
CA ASN A 80 -18.92 7.73 20.25
C ASN A 80 -18.55 8.90 19.35
N ILE A 81 -19.23 10.03 19.53
CA ILE A 81 -18.93 11.26 18.78
C ILE A 81 -17.45 11.65 19.06
N GLY A 82 -16.67 11.85 18.01
CA GLY A 82 -15.25 12.22 18.08
C GLY A 82 -14.25 11.08 18.27
N ASN A 83 -14.70 9.84 18.46
CA ASN A 83 -13.83 8.68 18.55
C ASN A 83 -13.62 8.00 17.19
N PHE A 84 -12.51 7.24 17.11
CA PHE A 84 -12.21 6.43 15.94
C PHE A 84 -13.27 5.34 15.73
N ASP A 85 -13.93 5.35 14.59
CA ASP A 85 -14.93 4.36 14.19
C ASP A 85 -14.24 3.03 13.79
N ARG A 86 -14.13 2.13 14.78
CA ARG A 86 -13.52 0.81 14.56
C ARG A 86 -14.33 -0.06 13.62
N GLN A 87 -15.66 0.04 13.64
CA GLN A 87 -16.53 -0.77 12.81
C GLN A 87 -16.31 -0.43 11.33
N ARG A 88 -16.31 0.86 10.99
CA ARG A 88 -15.97 1.36 9.67
C ARG A 88 -14.57 0.91 9.22
N TRP A 89 -13.60 0.92 10.15
CA TRP A 89 -12.25 0.47 9.87
C TRP A 89 -12.17 -1.02 9.58
N TYR A 90 -12.91 -1.87 10.31
CA TYR A 90 -12.96 -3.31 10.05
C TYR A 90 -13.54 -3.59 8.67
N PHE A 91 -14.65 -2.96 8.30
CA PHE A 91 -15.24 -3.10 6.97
C PHE A 91 -14.30 -2.59 5.87
N ALA A 92 -13.64 -1.46 6.06
CA ALA A 92 -12.69 -0.90 5.09
C ALA A 92 -11.44 -1.79 4.89
N ASN A 93 -11.13 -2.71 5.83
CA ASN A 93 -10.03 -3.67 5.74
C ASN A 93 -10.49 -5.11 5.43
N ASP A 94 -11.74 -5.28 5.01
CA ASP A 94 -12.31 -6.58 4.63
C ASP A 94 -12.18 -7.62 5.77
N ILE A 95 -12.51 -7.19 7.00
CA ILE A 95 -12.52 -8.04 8.19
C ILE A 95 -13.95 -8.47 8.45
N ASP A 96 -14.17 -9.78 8.55
CA ASP A 96 -15.49 -10.40 8.70
C ASP A 96 -15.91 -10.58 10.17
N GLY A 97 -14.93 -10.65 11.08
CA GLY A 97 -15.22 -10.89 12.48
C GLY A 97 -14.05 -10.59 13.41
N LEU A 98 -14.31 -10.70 14.69
CA LEU A 98 -13.34 -10.50 15.76
C LEU A 98 -13.12 -11.81 16.51
N ALA A 99 -11.87 -12.09 16.91
CA ALA A 99 -11.61 -13.22 17.78
C ALA A 99 -10.59 -12.88 18.87
N THR A 100 -10.79 -13.51 20.03
CA THR A 100 -9.80 -13.56 21.10
C THR A 100 -9.23 -14.97 21.15
N VAL A 101 -7.91 -15.08 21.04
CA VAL A 101 -7.20 -16.35 21.12
C VAL A 101 -6.95 -16.67 22.59
N ARG A 102 -7.41 -17.83 23.07
CA ARG A 102 -7.17 -18.31 24.44
C ARG A 102 -5.94 -19.20 24.52
N LYS A 103 -5.88 -20.18 23.65
CA LYS A 103 -4.75 -21.10 23.52
C LYS A 103 -4.48 -21.29 22.04
N ALA A 104 -3.22 -21.42 21.69
CA ALA A 104 -2.85 -21.77 20.34
C ALA A 104 -1.52 -22.52 20.33
N GLU A 105 -1.45 -23.50 19.46
CA GLU A 105 -0.26 -24.28 19.19
C GLU A 105 0.18 -24.04 17.77
N PHE A 106 1.47 -23.88 17.57
CA PHE A 106 2.04 -23.76 16.25
C PHE A 106 1.84 -25.08 15.49
N ALA A 107 1.16 -25.03 14.36
CA ALA A 107 0.92 -26.21 13.56
C ALA A 107 2.03 -26.38 12.49
N HIS A 108 2.14 -25.43 11.60
CA HIS A 108 3.18 -25.41 10.56
C HIS A 108 3.36 -24.01 9.99
N ALA A 109 4.53 -23.78 9.40
CA ALA A 109 4.76 -22.59 8.56
C ALA A 109 4.39 -22.93 7.11
N ASN A 110 3.54 -22.12 6.50
CA ASN A 110 3.20 -22.24 5.10
C ASN A 110 4.38 -21.79 4.22
N TYR A 111 4.27 -22.08 2.91
CA TYR A 111 5.23 -21.55 1.95
C TYR A 111 5.31 -20.02 2.07
N LEU A 112 6.50 -19.52 2.32
CA LEU A 112 6.72 -18.07 2.49
C LEU A 112 6.79 -17.39 1.12
N PRO A 113 5.89 -16.45 0.81
CA PRO A 113 6.02 -15.61 -0.38
C PRO A 113 7.37 -14.89 -0.39
N LEU A 114 7.90 -14.55 -1.56
CA LEU A 114 9.19 -13.86 -1.71
C LEU A 114 9.27 -12.61 -0.83
N ARG A 115 8.19 -11.85 -0.73
CA ARG A 115 8.09 -10.67 0.15
C ARG A 115 8.38 -11.03 1.61
N THR A 116 7.76 -12.09 2.12
CA THR A 116 7.93 -12.52 3.52
C THR A 116 9.33 -13.08 3.78
N GLN A 117 9.90 -13.79 2.80
CA GLN A 117 11.30 -14.25 2.89
C GLN A 117 12.27 -13.07 3.01
N TRP A 118 12.09 -12.04 2.18
CA TRP A 118 12.93 -10.83 2.21
C TRP A 118 12.73 -10.03 3.50
N LEU A 119 11.48 -9.92 3.96
CA LEU A 119 11.15 -9.29 5.24
C LEU A 119 11.90 -10.01 6.40
N ASN A 120 11.77 -11.33 6.50
CA ASN A 120 12.39 -12.11 7.56
C ASN A 120 13.93 -12.03 7.51
N ARG A 121 14.51 -12.09 6.31
CA ARG A 121 15.95 -11.92 6.13
C ARG A 121 16.41 -10.53 6.56
N THR A 122 15.70 -9.48 6.15
CA THR A 122 16.01 -8.11 6.55
C THR A 122 15.85 -7.94 8.06
N TYR A 123 14.80 -8.52 8.66
CA TYR A 123 14.58 -8.50 10.09
C TYR A 123 15.76 -9.11 10.85
N GLN A 124 16.23 -10.30 10.46
CA GLN A 124 17.37 -10.95 11.08
C GLN A 124 18.67 -10.15 10.92
N GLN A 125 18.93 -9.61 9.73
CA GLN A 125 20.15 -8.82 9.46
C GLN A 125 20.19 -7.47 10.18
N THR A 126 19.04 -6.94 10.55
CA THR A 126 18.93 -5.60 11.17
C THR A 126 18.58 -5.65 12.66
N GLU A 127 18.61 -6.82 13.29
CA GLU A 127 18.20 -7.03 14.69
C GLU A 127 18.96 -6.12 15.66
N THR A 128 20.23 -5.84 15.37
CA THR A 128 21.09 -4.99 16.20
C THR A 128 20.80 -3.48 16.04
N LEU A 129 20.04 -3.09 15.03
CA LEU A 129 19.78 -1.68 14.74
C LEU A 129 18.66 -1.11 15.61
N LYS A 130 18.92 0.00 16.28
CA LYS A 130 17.88 0.74 17.04
C LYS A 130 16.72 1.20 16.18
N THR A 131 16.96 1.41 14.88
CA THR A 131 16.00 1.91 13.88
C THR A 131 15.38 0.80 13.03
N GLN A 132 15.54 -0.47 13.41
CA GLN A 132 15.01 -1.63 12.68
C GLN A 132 13.54 -1.48 12.32
N GLY A 133 12.68 -1.12 13.28
CA GLY A 133 11.24 -0.95 13.02
C GLY A 133 10.93 0.14 11.99
N LEU A 134 11.72 1.22 11.94
CA LEU A 134 11.60 2.26 10.94
C LEU A 134 12.00 1.76 9.54
N LEU A 135 13.09 1.02 9.45
CA LEU A 135 13.56 0.45 8.19
C LEU A 135 12.52 -0.52 7.61
N LEU A 136 11.95 -1.41 8.44
CA LEU A 136 10.91 -2.35 8.03
C LEU A 136 9.62 -1.65 7.63
N ALA A 137 9.25 -0.55 8.32
CA ALA A 137 8.08 0.25 7.97
C ALA A 137 8.24 0.93 6.59
N LEU A 138 9.42 1.45 6.27
CA LEU A 138 9.67 2.13 5.00
C LEU A 138 9.92 1.15 3.84
N ALA A 139 10.62 0.03 4.08
CA ALA A 139 10.93 -0.93 3.02
C ALA A 139 9.74 -1.84 2.68
N PHE A 140 9.01 -2.30 3.71
CA PHE A 140 7.95 -3.32 3.55
C PHE A 140 6.56 -2.86 3.95
N GLY A 141 6.41 -1.64 4.48
CA GLY A 141 5.13 -1.15 5.00
C GLY A 141 4.72 -1.75 6.35
N GLU A 142 5.62 -2.51 6.99
CA GLU A 142 5.34 -3.23 8.24
C GLU A 142 5.68 -2.36 9.45
N ARG A 143 4.64 -1.93 10.18
CA ARG A 143 4.77 -1.05 11.34
C ARG A 143 4.68 -1.80 12.67
N ALA A 144 4.46 -3.10 12.65
CA ALA A 144 4.27 -3.92 13.84
C ALA A 144 5.46 -3.86 14.80
N TRP A 145 6.66 -3.66 14.27
CA TRP A 145 7.93 -3.57 15.03
C TRP A 145 8.34 -2.14 15.41
N LEU A 146 7.52 -1.15 15.06
CA LEU A 146 7.84 0.23 15.44
C LEU A 146 7.60 0.44 16.94
N LYS A 147 8.64 0.89 17.64
CA LYS A 147 8.55 1.15 19.09
C LYS A 147 7.57 2.29 19.38
N PRO A 148 6.79 2.21 20.49
CA PRO A 148 5.85 3.27 20.86
C PRO A 148 6.50 4.64 21.04
N GLU A 149 7.74 4.66 21.58
CA GLU A 149 8.53 5.89 21.76
C GLU A 149 8.81 6.59 20.44
N HIS A 150 9.26 5.83 19.42
CA HIS A 150 9.48 6.38 18.08
C HIS A 150 8.16 6.89 17.48
N TRP A 151 7.06 6.15 17.68
CA TRP A 151 5.76 6.55 17.17
C TRP A 151 5.29 7.89 17.78
N GLN A 152 5.49 8.10 19.09
CA GLN A 152 5.18 9.36 19.76
C GLN A 152 6.01 10.52 19.18
N ILE A 153 7.31 10.32 18.97
CA ILE A 153 8.19 11.34 18.36
C ILE A 153 7.65 11.72 16.96
N PHE A 154 7.30 10.74 16.14
CA PHE A 154 6.77 11.01 14.78
C PHE A 154 5.42 11.73 14.80
N GLN A 155 4.57 11.46 15.79
CA GLN A 155 3.32 12.19 15.97
C GLN A 155 3.57 13.63 16.42
N GLN A 156 4.45 13.84 17.38
CA GLN A 156 4.79 15.19 17.89
C GLN A 156 5.46 16.07 16.83
N THR A 157 6.30 15.47 15.99
CA THR A 157 6.97 16.16 14.88
C THR A 157 6.13 16.24 13.60
N THR A 158 4.87 15.77 13.64
CA THR A 158 3.97 15.69 12.47
C THR A 158 4.53 14.89 11.28
N THR A 159 5.58 14.09 11.49
CA THR A 159 6.24 13.29 10.45
C THR A 159 5.68 11.85 10.34
N ALA A 160 4.68 11.50 11.14
CA ALA A 160 4.05 10.17 11.14
C ALA A 160 3.53 9.75 9.75
N HIS A 161 3.13 10.71 8.91
CA HIS A 161 2.67 10.46 7.54
C HIS A 161 3.80 10.00 6.59
N LEU A 162 5.07 10.32 6.90
CA LEU A 162 6.23 9.90 6.10
C LEU A 162 6.57 8.43 6.30
N ILE A 163 6.24 7.86 7.48
CA ILE A 163 6.47 6.43 7.78
C ILE A 163 5.44 5.55 7.08
N ALA A 164 4.28 6.13 6.74
CA ALA A 164 3.31 5.47 5.89
C ALA A 164 3.81 5.48 4.45
N ILE A 165 3.89 4.30 3.82
CA ILE A 165 4.19 4.25 2.38
C ILE A 165 3.08 4.99 1.65
N SER A 166 3.47 6.02 0.89
CA SER A 166 2.56 6.95 0.21
C SER A 166 2.72 6.87 -1.31
N GLY A 167 1.83 7.52 -2.03
CA GLY A 167 1.95 7.66 -3.47
C GLY A 167 3.25 8.35 -3.92
N LEU A 168 3.81 9.24 -3.07
CA LEU A 168 5.11 9.88 -3.34
C LEU A 168 6.25 8.85 -3.41
N HIS A 169 6.28 7.88 -2.51
CA HIS A 169 7.30 6.82 -2.53
C HIS A 169 7.23 5.99 -3.81
N ILE A 170 6.01 5.71 -4.30
CA ILE A 170 5.81 5.01 -5.57
C ILE A 170 6.25 5.87 -6.76
N ALA A 171 5.95 7.17 -6.73
CA ALA A 171 6.42 8.11 -7.75
C ALA A 171 7.95 8.24 -7.78
N LEU A 172 8.61 8.24 -6.60
CA LEU A 172 10.07 8.23 -6.51
C LEU A 172 10.66 6.92 -7.05
N ALA A 173 10.07 5.77 -6.73
CA ALA A 173 10.49 4.49 -7.29
C ALA A 173 10.35 4.47 -8.82
N PHE A 174 9.24 4.98 -9.35
CA PHE A 174 9.06 5.16 -10.80
C PHE A 174 10.15 6.06 -11.38
N GLY A 175 10.38 7.23 -10.78
CA GLY A 175 11.40 8.19 -11.21
C GLY A 175 12.80 7.58 -11.21
N PHE A 176 13.14 6.82 -10.17
CA PHE A 176 14.42 6.13 -10.08
C PHE A 176 14.59 5.11 -11.23
N GLY A 177 13.61 4.26 -11.47
CA GLY A 177 13.65 3.29 -12.57
C GLY A 177 13.71 3.97 -13.95
N PHE A 178 12.97 5.05 -14.14
CA PHE A 178 12.99 5.87 -15.35
C PHE A 178 14.38 6.45 -15.62
N TRP A 179 14.98 7.11 -14.63
CA TRP A 179 16.29 7.70 -14.74
C TRP A 179 17.40 6.66 -14.89
N PHE A 180 17.27 5.51 -14.22
CA PHE A 180 18.20 4.40 -14.37
C PHE A 180 18.23 3.89 -15.81
N ALA A 181 17.06 3.72 -16.44
CA ALA A 181 16.98 3.35 -17.85
C ALA A 181 17.56 4.45 -18.78
N LYS A 182 17.29 5.71 -18.49
CA LYS A 182 17.87 6.86 -19.24
C LYS A 182 19.39 6.89 -19.14
N LEU A 183 19.93 6.65 -17.94
CA LEU A 183 21.37 6.56 -17.74
C LEU A 183 21.97 5.38 -18.54
N GLY A 184 21.31 4.23 -18.51
CA GLY A 184 21.72 3.07 -19.32
C GLY A 184 21.73 3.37 -20.82
N GLN A 185 20.66 4.01 -21.33
CA GLN A 185 20.61 4.45 -22.73
C GLN A 185 21.74 5.42 -23.08
N TRP A 186 22.03 6.38 -22.21
CA TRP A 186 23.10 7.34 -22.40
C TRP A 186 24.50 6.69 -22.41
N LEU A 187 24.75 5.74 -21.49
CA LEU A 187 26.00 4.97 -21.45
C LEU A 187 26.19 4.12 -22.72
N MET A 188 25.13 3.44 -23.18
CA MET A 188 25.17 2.65 -24.42
C MET A 188 25.49 3.51 -25.64
N LEU A 189 24.97 4.72 -25.71
CA LEU A 189 25.30 5.65 -26.80
C LEU A 189 26.79 6.06 -26.79
N ARG A 190 27.41 6.14 -25.61
CA ARG A 190 28.85 6.48 -25.50
C ARG A 190 29.78 5.34 -25.89
N THR A 191 29.38 4.08 -25.72
CA THR A 191 30.27 2.92 -25.98
C THR A 191 30.41 2.55 -27.44
N LYS A 192 29.88 3.34 -28.40
CA LYS A 192 29.93 3.07 -29.85
C LYS A 192 29.53 1.63 -30.23
N CYS A 193 28.67 1.00 -29.44
CA CYS A 193 28.21 -0.34 -29.70
C CYS A 193 27.38 -0.37 -31.00
N ARG A 194 27.94 -0.91 -32.08
CA ARG A 194 27.49 -0.80 -33.47
C ARG A 194 26.45 -1.86 -33.85
N TYR A 195 25.63 -2.27 -32.91
CA TYR A 195 24.54 -3.21 -33.19
C TYR A 195 23.24 -2.43 -33.39
N ASP A 196 22.68 -2.45 -34.61
CA ASP A 196 21.43 -1.79 -34.98
C ASP A 196 20.27 -2.11 -34.02
N PHE A 197 20.22 -3.33 -33.49
CA PHE A 197 19.22 -3.78 -32.53
C PHE A 197 19.35 -3.03 -31.17
N VAL A 198 20.58 -2.83 -30.69
CA VAL A 198 20.84 -2.10 -29.43
C VAL A 198 20.50 -0.62 -29.59
N GLN A 199 20.78 -0.03 -30.76
CA GLN A 199 20.37 1.33 -31.07
C GLN A 199 18.84 1.48 -31.09
N GLN A 200 18.11 0.54 -31.68
CA GLN A 200 16.65 0.59 -31.74
C GLN A 200 15.99 0.51 -30.37
N ILE A 201 16.51 -0.31 -29.47
CA ILE A 201 16.05 -0.39 -28.07
C ILE A 201 16.49 0.86 -27.28
N SER A 202 17.72 1.34 -27.51
CA SER A 202 18.25 2.51 -26.81
C SER A 202 17.49 3.80 -27.14
N PHE A 203 16.99 3.94 -28.36
CA PHE A 203 16.16 5.07 -28.78
C PHE A 203 14.68 4.93 -28.44
N SER A 204 14.23 3.77 -27.95
CA SER A 204 12.84 3.61 -27.55
C SER A 204 12.50 4.49 -26.34
N TYR A 205 11.61 5.46 -26.54
CA TYR A 205 11.08 6.26 -25.42
C TYR A 205 10.28 5.39 -24.43
N LEU A 206 9.88 4.22 -24.87
CA LEU A 206 9.08 3.26 -24.10
C LEU A 206 9.87 2.64 -22.94
N LEU A 207 11.14 2.32 -23.16
CA LEU A 207 11.99 1.61 -22.20
C LEU A 207 12.09 2.31 -20.84
N PRO A 208 12.37 3.63 -20.75
CA PRO A 208 12.40 4.31 -19.45
C PRO A 208 11.07 4.27 -18.71
N HIS A 209 9.95 4.39 -19.43
CA HIS A 209 8.63 4.34 -18.81
C HIS A 209 8.29 2.93 -18.29
N LEU A 210 8.62 1.90 -19.04
CA LEU A 210 8.44 0.50 -18.61
C LEU A 210 9.33 0.17 -17.41
N MET A 211 10.59 0.60 -17.42
CA MET A 211 11.49 0.41 -16.28
C MET A 211 11.01 1.17 -15.05
N GLY A 212 10.57 2.42 -15.20
CA GLY A 212 9.95 3.18 -14.13
C GLY A 212 8.74 2.46 -13.54
N PHE A 213 7.86 1.95 -14.39
CA PHE A 213 6.68 1.19 -13.97
C PHE A 213 7.06 -0.12 -13.26
N ALA A 214 8.05 -0.84 -13.77
CA ALA A 214 8.54 -2.08 -13.15
C ALA A 214 9.09 -1.82 -11.73
N PHE A 215 9.86 -0.75 -11.54
CA PHE A 215 10.37 -0.35 -10.21
C PHE A 215 9.24 0.06 -9.26
N ALA A 216 8.26 0.85 -9.73
CA ALA A 216 7.09 1.23 -8.95
C ALA A 216 6.27 0.01 -8.53
N LEU A 217 6.05 -0.94 -9.44
CA LEU A 217 5.32 -2.18 -9.18
C LEU A 217 6.08 -3.08 -8.20
N SER A 218 7.39 -3.24 -8.37
CA SER A 218 8.25 -4.01 -7.46
C SER A 218 8.22 -3.44 -6.05
N TYR A 219 8.31 -2.11 -5.91
CA TYR A 219 8.22 -1.48 -4.60
C TYR A 219 6.82 -1.59 -4.00
N SER A 220 5.75 -1.48 -4.79
CA SER A 220 4.38 -1.73 -4.33
C SER A 220 4.18 -3.16 -3.84
N TYR A 221 4.78 -4.15 -4.50
CA TYR A 221 4.77 -5.54 -4.07
C TYR A 221 5.47 -5.71 -2.72
N LEU A 222 6.66 -5.14 -2.54
CA LEU A 222 7.38 -5.15 -1.26
C LEU A 222 6.58 -4.46 -0.15
N ALA A 223 5.91 -3.35 -0.47
CA ALA A 223 5.01 -2.62 0.42
C ALA A 223 3.71 -3.37 0.78
N GLY A 224 3.47 -4.54 0.18
CA GLY A 224 2.27 -5.37 0.42
C GLY A 224 1.00 -4.79 -0.19
N PHE A 225 1.08 -4.09 -1.31
CA PHE A 225 -0.06 -3.50 -2.03
C PHE A 225 -1.03 -2.75 -1.11
N THR A 226 -0.52 -1.90 -0.26
CA THR A 226 -1.38 -1.07 0.60
C THR A 226 -2.28 -0.16 -0.24
N ILE A 227 -3.44 0.24 0.28
CA ILE A 227 -4.42 1.06 -0.44
C ILE A 227 -3.78 2.30 -1.12
N PRO A 228 -2.89 3.09 -0.47
CA PRO A 228 -2.22 4.21 -1.12
C PRO A 228 -1.32 3.81 -2.30
N THR A 229 -0.63 2.67 -2.21
CA THR A 229 0.27 2.20 -3.29
C THR A 229 -0.51 1.71 -4.51
N VAL A 230 -1.61 0.99 -4.30
CA VAL A 230 -2.50 0.54 -5.39
C VAL A 230 -3.06 1.74 -6.15
N ARG A 231 -3.52 2.77 -5.44
CA ARG A 231 -4.00 4.01 -6.09
C ARG A 231 -2.93 4.67 -6.95
N ALA A 232 -1.70 4.75 -6.44
CA ALA A 232 -0.57 5.33 -7.19
C ALA A 232 -0.24 4.50 -8.44
N ILE A 233 -0.23 3.17 -8.35
CA ILE A 233 0.00 2.28 -9.50
C ILE A 233 -1.11 2.44 -10.55
N VAL A 234 -2.38 2.48 -10.14
CA VAL A 234 -3.51 2.71 -11.05
C VAL A 234 -3.36 4.06 -11.76
N ALA A 235 -3.00 5.12 -11.04
CA ALA A 235 -2.76 6.43 -11.61
C ALA A 235 -1.62 6.41 -12.63
N ILE A 236 -0.47 5.84 -12.30
CA ILE A 236 0.68 5.72 -13.20
C ILE A 236 0.30 4.88 -14.43
N SER A 237 -0.39 3.74 -14.25
CA SER A 237 -0.85 2.88 -15.35
C SER A 237 -1.73 3.66 -16.32
N LEU A 238 -2.70 4.44 -15.81
CA LEU A 238 -3.58 5.22 -16.65
C LEU A 238 -2.82 6.31 -17.42
N VAL A 239 -1.86 6.99 -16.77
CA VAL A 239 -0.99 7.97 -17.42
C VAL A 239 -0.23 7.31 -18.57
N LEU A 240 0.42 6.17 -18.32
CA LEU A 240 1.18 5.46 -19.35
C LEU A 240 0.30 4.97 -20.49
N LEU A 241 -0.88 4.39 -20.19
CA LEU A 241 -1.83 3.95 -21.21
C LEU A 241 -2.27 5.10 -22.11
N CYS A 242 -2.55 6.27 -21.53
CA CYS A 242 -2.94 7.44 -22.32
C CYS A 242 -1.80 7.99 -23.17
N GLN A 243 -0.57 8.00 -22.62
CA GLN A 243 0.63 8.40 -23.39
C GLN A 243 0.87 7.45 -24.57
N PHE A 244 0.77 6.13 -24.37
CA PHE A 244 0.96 5.14 -25.42
C PHE A 244 -0.16 5.16 -26.47
N ALA A 245 -1.39 5.40 -26.01
CA ALA A 245 -2.55 5.59 -26.91
C ALA A 245 -2.55 6.96 -27.59
N ARG A 246 -1.56 7.83 -27.34
CA ARG A 246 -1.47 9.20 -27.85
C ARG A 246 -2.74 10.02 -27.57
N ARG A 247 -3.39 9.76 -26.43
CA ARG A 247 -4.60 10.46 -26.00
C ARG A 247 -4.23 11.53 -24.99
N HIS A 248 -4.59 12.77 -25.30
CA HIS A 248 -4.38 13.91 -24.41
C HIS A 248 -5.65 14.22 -23.65
N TYR A 249 -5.55 14.29 -22.34
CA TYR A 249 -6.66 14.66 -21.46
C TYR A 249 -6.24 15.81 -20.54
N THR A 250 -7.20 16.62 -20.16
CA THR A 250 -6.96 17.65 -19.15
C THR A 250 -6.73 17.01 -17.77
N PRO A 251 -6.01 17.65 -16.85
CA PRO A 251 -5.78 17.12 -15.50
C PRO A 251 -7.07 16.73 -14.77
N SER A 252 -8.14 17.54 -14.93
CA SER A 252 -9.45 17.24 -14.34
C SER A 252 -10.11 16.00 -14.95
N GLN A 253 -10.03 15.82 -16.27
CA GLN A 253 -10.54 14.60 -16.91
C GLN A 253 -9.77 13.36 -16.49
N PHE A 254 -8.46 13.49 -16.29
CA PHE A 254 -7.60 12.43 -15.76
C PHE A 254 -8.01 12.04 -14.35
N TRP A 255 -8.18 13.03 -13.50
CA TRP A 255 -8.57 12.84 -12.10
C TRP A 255 -9.91 12.08 -11.99
N TRP A 256 -10.94 12.49 -12.75
CA TRP A 256 -12.23 11.79 -12.74
C TRP A 256 -12.11 10.34 -13.21
N ARG A 257 -11.28 10.04 -14.20
CA ARG A 257 -11.06 8.66 -14.67
C ARG A 257 -10.38 7.82 -13.61
N ILE A 258 -9.38 8.35 -12.93
CA ILE A 258 -8.70 7.65 -11.84
C ILE A 258 -9.70 7.33 -10.73
N VAL A 259 -10.50 8.32 -10.31
CA VAL A 259 -11.53 8.12 -9.28
C VAL A 259 -12.53 7.05 -9.71
N ALA A 260 -13.03 7.12 -10.94
CA ALA A 260 -13.98 6.13 -11.46
C ALA A 260 -13.38 4.71 -11.49
N ILE A 261 -12.15 4.56 -11.96
CA ILE A 261 -11.47 3.25 -11.99
C ILE A 261 -11.28 2.70 -10.58
N LEU A 262 -10.84 3.53 -9.63
CA LEU A 262 -10.66 3.10 -8.24
C LEU A 262 -11.97 2.63 -7.61
N LEU A 263 -13.07 3.34 -7.85
CA LEU A 263 -14.39 2.97 -7.34
C LEU A 263 -14.97 1.71 -8.01
N ILE A 264 -14.61 1.46 -9.28
CA ILE A 264 -14.99 0.22 -9.97
C ILE A 264 -14.20 -0.97 -9.41
N LEU A 265 -12.90 -0.79 -9.13
CA LEU A 265 -12.04 -1.85 -8.61
C LEU A 265 -12.38 -2.19 -7.16
N ASP A 266 -12.58 -1.17 -6.34
CA ASP A 266 -12.88 -1.33 -4.91
C ASP A 266 -13.84 -0.22 -4.42
N PRO A 267 -15.16 -0.47 -4.43
CA PRO A 267 -16.15 0.49 -3.96
C PRO A 267 -16.08 0.73 -2.45
N ILE A 268 -15.57 -0.24 -1.68
CA ILE A 268 -15.47 -0.14 -0.22
C ILE A 268 -14.40 0.87 0.20
N THR A 269 -13.48 1.19 -0.71
CA THR A 269 -12.44 2.21 -0.49
C THR A 269 -13.03 3.59 -0.11
N VAL A 270 -14.30 3.87 -0.46
CA VAL A 270 -15.03 5.08 -0.03
C VAL A 270 -15.12 5.20 1.49
N LEU A 271 -15.13 4.07 2.21
CA LEU A 271 -15.13 4.05 3.68
C LEU A 271 -13.76 4.44 4.28
N SER A 272 -12.72 4.48 3.48
CA SER A 272 -11.36 4.82 3.94
C SER A 272 -11.11 6.33 3.92
N ASP A 273 -10.75 6.90 5.06
CA ASP A 273 -10.36 8.31 5.16
C ASP A 273 -9.15 8.64 4.27
N SER A 274 -8.23 7.68 4.12
CA SER A 274 -7.06 7.83 3.25
C SER A 274 -7.41 8.00 1.77
N PHE A 275 -8.55 7.45 1.33
CA PHE A 275 -9.07 7.64 -0.03
C PHE A 275 -9.47 9.09 -0.25
N TRP A 276 -10.31 9.64 0.63
CA TRP A 276 -10.77 11.02 0.54
C TRP A 276 -9.64 12.02 0.63
N LEU A 277 -8.72 11.84 1.58
CA LEU A 277 -7.55 12.72 1.71
C LEU A 277 -6.71 12.75 0.43
N SER A 278 -6.47 11.59 -0.19
CA SER A 278 -5.70 11.51 -1.43
C SER A 278 -6.41 12.19 -2.62
N ILE A 279 -7.71 11.91 -2.79
CA ILE A 279 -8.50 12.47 -3.91
C ILE A 279 -8.65 13.97 -3.78
N LEU A 280 -8.98 14.46 -2.57
CA LEU A 280 -9.15 15.88 -2.31
C LEU A 280 -7.83 16.64 -2.42
N ALA A 281 -6.71 16.06 -1.98
CA ALA A 281 -5.39 16.67 -2.15
C ALA A 281 -5.06 16.90 -3.63
N VAL A 282 -5.27 15.90 -4.49
CA VAL A 282 -5.03 16.06 -5.93
C VAL A 282 -6.02 17.03 -6.55
N ALA A 283 -7.31 17.00 -6.18
CA ALA A 283 -8.30 17.97 -6.63
C ALA A 283 -7.91 19.40 -6.25
N SER A 284 -7.46 19.61 -5.01
CA SER A 284 -6.99 20.92 -4.55
C SER A 284 -5.81 21.43 -5.34
N LEU A 285 -4.84 20.56 -5.68
CA LEU A 285 -3.72 20.93 -6.52
C LEU A 285 -4.16 21.31 -7.95
N ILE A 286 -5.09 20.54 -8.55
CA ILE A 286 -5.63 20.84 -9.88
C ILE A 286 -6.34 22.20 -9.87
N LEU A 287 -7.14 22.48 -8.84
CA LEU A 287 -7.82 23.76 -8.66
C LEU A 287 -6.80 24.89 -8.46
N TRP A 288 -5.81 24.68 -7.60
CA TRP A 288 -4.76 25.66 -7.36
C TRP A 288 -4.06 26.06 -8.66
N TYR A 289 -3.55 25.08 -9.44
CA TYR A 289 -2.89 25.37 -10.71
C TYR A 289 -3.79 26.00 -11.76
N ARG A 290 -5.10 25.76 -11.67
CA ARG A 290 -6.07 26.40 -12.56
C ARG A 290 -6.26 27.89 -12.24
N TYR A 291 -6.31 28.25 -10.94
CA TYR A 291 -6.52 29.63 -10.50
C TYR A 291 -5.23 30.44 -10.37
N PHE A 292 -4.13 29.75 -10.05
CA PHE A 292 -2.80 30.36 -9.88
C PHE A 292 -1.79 29.68 -10.82
N PRO A 293 -1.83 30.00 -12.13
CA PRO A 293 -0.90 29.39 -13.07
C PRO A 293 0.55 29.82 -12.74
N LEU A 294 1.49 28.86 -12.78
CA LEU A 294 2.90 29.03 -12.43
C LEU A 294 3.60 30.14 -13.22
N LYS A 295 3.06 30.58 -14.37
CA LYS A 295 3.58 31.72 -15.14
C LYS A 295 3.75 33.00 -14.33
N GLN A 296 3.00 33.15 -13.22
CA GLN A 296 3.13 34.30 -12.31
C GLN A 296 4.34 34.17 -11.37
N PHE A 297 4.99 33.01 -11.32
CA PHE A 297 6.13 32.68 -10.44
C PHE A 297 7.39 32.30 -11.23
N GLU A 298 7.53 32.75 -12.48
CA GLU A 298 8.69 32.41 -13.33
C GLU A 298 10.03 32.82 -12.73
N TRP A 299 10.05 33.84 -11.87
CA TRP A 299 11.26 34.28 -11.16
C TRP A 299 11.71 33.34 -10.01
N LEU A 300 10.86 32.42 -9.56
CA LEU A 300 11.18 31.42 -8.52
C LEU A 300 11.66 30.09 -9.10
N ILE A 301 11.47 29.86 -10.38
CA ILE A 301 11.81 28.59 -11.02
C ILE A 301 13.13 28.73 -11.77
N PRO A 302 14.19 27.99 -11.39
CA PRO A 302 15.44 27.99 -12.12
C PRO A 302 15.22 27.67 -13.61
N HIS A 303 15.92 28.37 -14.49
CA HIS A 303 15.73 28.30 -15.96
C HIS A 303 15.85 26.89 -16.57
N TRP A 304 16.52 25.96 -15.88
CA TRP A 304 16.66 24.56 -16.30
C TRP A 304 15.41 23.70 -16.05
N LEU A 305 14.53 24.10 -15.11
CA LEU A 305 13.23 23.46 -14.86
C LEU A 305 12.13 23.94 -15.81
N ASN A 306 12.37 25.04 -16.51
CA ASN A 306 11.39 25.67 -17.40
C ASN A 306 11.42 25.09 -18.83
N ARG A 307 12.22 24.04 -19.09
CA ARG A 307 12.15 23.34 -20.38
C ARG A 307 10.89 22.49 -20.40
N PRO A 308 9.99 22.69 -21.38
CA PRO A 308 8.77 21.92 -21.48
C PRO A 308 9.14 20.46 -21.75
N PHE A 309 8.97 19.61 -20.74
CA PHE A 309 9.08 18.15 -20.87
C PHE A 309 7.92 17.55 -21.69
N PHE A 310 7.02 18.41 -22.20
CA PHE A 310 5.84 18.04 -22.98
C PHE A 310 5.71 18.96 -24.20
N LYS A 311 6.53 18.73 -25.20
CA LYS A 311 6.23 19.04 -26.60
C LYS A 311 6.28 17.78 -27.44
#